data_1f52bb76209b70d7a335314798a4117f
#
_entry.id   1f52bb76209b70d7a335314798a4117f
#
_cell.length_a   1.000
_cell.length_b   1.000
_cell.length_c   1.000
_cell.angle_alpha   90.00
_cell.angle_beta   90.00
_cell.angle_gamma   90.00
#
_symmetry.space_group_name_H-M   'P 1'
#
loop_
_entity.id
_entity.type
_entity.pdbx_description
1 polymer ?
#
loop_
_entity_poly.entity_id
_entity_poly.type
_entity_poly.pdbx_seq_one_letter_code
_entity_poly.pdbx_strand_id
1 'polypeptide(L)'
;NKWTGARVYHDDDAKGECFRKYKHPEDSYEDHSLFLTRNMRYAQLFELKSTDYKGWARGLQRCGYATDKAYASKLIQIIELYDLYQYDRKGRSSQEIPKLPVGYKPHQVYRSSGLYYIEVRVGDNLKNIGKEFGISVKKLCSYNEIPKDYPLDPGMVIYLEKKNKKADKTYTRHIVSAGESMHDISQIYGIRMKYLYKMNHKDKDYVPSEGDVLILR
;
A
#
# COMPACT_ATOMS: atom_id res chain seq x y z
N ASN A 1 -26.00 -17.16 -11.78
CA ASN A 1 -26.83 -16.18 -11.05
C ASN A 1 -26.79 -14.85 -11.75
N LYS A 2 -27.94 -14.39 -12.28
CA LYS A 2 -28.02 -13.07 -12.90
C LYS A 2 -28.13 -12.01 -11.79
N TRP A 3 -27.14 -11.12 -11.70
CA TRP A 3 -27.20 -9.95 -10.84
C TRP A 3 -28.32 -9.00 -11.29
N THR A 4 -29.26 -8.71 -10.41
CA THR A 4 -30.41 -7.82 -10.66
C THR A 4 -30.24 -6.42 -10.06
N GLY A 5 -29.19 -6.21 -9.27
CA GLY A 5 -28.87 -4.93 -8.64
C GLY A 5 -28.20 -3.90 -9.56
N ALA A 6 -27.86 -2.76 -8.98
CA ALA A 6 -27.17 -1.68 -9.69
C ALA A 6 -25.76 -2.12 -10.16
N ARG A 7 -25.27 -1.47 -11.22
CA ARG A 7 -23.98 -1.77 -11.85
C ARG A 7 -23.15 -0.50 -11.98
N VAL A 8 -21.84 -0.69 -12.01
CA VAL A 8 -20.84 0.34 -12.32
C VAL A 8 -19.85 -0.25 -13.32
N TYR A 9 -19.36 0.58 -14.23
CA TYR A 9 -18.41 0.16 -15.26
C TYR A 9 -17.06 0.81 -14.98
N HIS A 10 -16.01 0.01 -15.03
CA HIS A 10 -14.63 0.45 -14.79
C HIS A 10 -13.69 -0.28 -15.75
N ASP A 11 -12.57 0.34 -16.05
CA ASP A 11 -11.46 -0.31 -16.76
C ASP A 11 -10.64 -1.11 -15.75
N ASP A 12 -10.50 -2.43 -15.95
CA ASP A 12 -9.70 -3.34 -15.15
C ASP A 12 -8.89 -4.25 -16.09
N ASP A 13 -9.10 -5.56 -16.11
CA ASP A 13 -8.43 -6.46 -17.07
C ASP A 13 -8.84 -6.16 -18.52
N ALA A 14 -10.08 -5.69 -18.71
CA ALA A 14 -10.58 -5.17 -19.97
C ALA A 14 -11.25 -3.79 -19.81
N LYS A 15 -11.38 -3.07 -20.92
CA LYS A 15 -12.02 -1.76 -20.93
C LYS A 15 -13.53 -1.89 -20.72
N GLY A 16 -14.08 -1.11 -19.77
CA GLY A 16 -15.50 -1.02 -19.51
C GLY A 16 -16.09 -2.26 -18.86
N GLU A 17 -15.36 -2.96 -18.00
CA GLU A 17 -15.86 -4.11 -17.27
C GLU A 17 -17.00 -3.76 -16.31
N CYS A 18 -17.94 -4.68 -16.17
CA CYS A 18 -19.16 -4.50 -15.40
C CYS A 18 -19.00 -5.03 -13.97
N PHE A 19 -19.06 -4.15 -13.00
CA PHE A 19 -19.02 -4.49 -11.58
C PHE A 19 -20.37 -4.34 -10.90
N ARG A 20 -20.61 -5.14 -9.85
CA ARG A 20 -21.78 -4.99 -8.98
C ARG A 20 -21.65 -3.72 -8.15
N LYS A 21 -22.71 -2.91 -8.08
CA LYS A 21 -22.77 -1.74 -7.21
C LYS A 21 -23.68 -2.04 -6.02
N TYR A 22 -23.13 -1.88 -4.82
CA TYR A 22 -23.85 -2.10 -3.56
C TYR A 22 -24.22 -0.76 -2.91
N LYS A 23 -25.27 -0.75 -2.10
CA LYS A 23 -25.68 0.42 -1.31
C LYS A 23 -24.81 0.56 -0.05
N HIS A 24 -24.46 -0.57 0.57
CA HIS A 24 -23.65 -0.62 1.77
C HIS A 24 -22.44 -1.54 1.55
N PRO A 25 -21.27 -1.23 2.13
CA PRO A 25 -20.08 -2.08 2.03
C PRO A 25 -20.32 -3.52 2.53
N GLU A 26 -21.14 -3.67 3.56
CA GLU A 26 -21.49 -4.96 4.17
C GLU A 26 -22.12 -5.92 3.16
N ASP A 27 -23.01 -5.40 2.30
CA ASP A 27 -23.65 -6.20 1.24
C ASP A 27 -22.62 -6.80 0.27
N SER A 28 -21.54 -6.04 0.01
CA SER A 28 -20.43 -6.51 -0.85
C SER A 28 -19.65 -7.64 -0.19
N TYR A 29 -19.37 -7.52 1.11
CA TYR A 29 -18.65 -8.57 1.85
C TYR A 29 -19.48 -9.84 1.98
N GLU A 30 -20.79 -9.70 2.21
CA GLU A 30 -21.70 -10.85 2.28
C GLU A 30 -21.77 -11.56 0.93
N ASP A 31 -21.98 -10.83 -0.16
CA ASP A 31 -22.05 -11.41 -1.51
C ASP A 31 -20.73 -12.09 -1.90
N HIS A 32 -19.58 -11.50 -1.55
CA HIS A 32 -18.27 -12.11 -1.75
C HIS A 32 -18.11 -13.41 -0.95
N SER A 33 -18.57 -13.42 0.30
CA SER A 33 -18.54 -14.62 1.15
C SER A 33 -19.42 -15.72 0.57
N LEU A 34 -20.62 -15.36 0.09
CA LEU A 34 -21.53 -16.28 -0.60
C LEU A 34 -20.94 -16.78 -1.92
N PHE A 35 -20.23 -15.96 -2.66
CA PHE A 35 -19.53 -16.38 -3.87
C PHE A 35 -18.50 -17.46 -3.59
N LEU A 36 -17.69 -17.30 -2.55
CA LEU A 36 -16.68 -18.29 -2.19
C LEU A 36 -17.30 -19.58 -1.67
N THR A 37 -18.32 -19.50 -0.79
CA THR A 37 -18.93 -20.68 -0.16
C THR A 37 -19.79 -21.50 -1.13
N ARG A 38 -20.43 -20.88 -2.09
CA ARG A 38 -21.31 -21.55 -3.07
C ARG A 38 -20.58 -22.13 -4.28
N ASN A 39 -19.33 -21.77 -4.48
CA ASN A 39 -18.58 -22.21 -5.63
C ASN A 39 -17.64 -23.35 -5.26
N MET A 40 -17.94 -24.55 -5.75
CA MET A 40 -17.19 -25.79 -5.48
C MET A 40 -15.68 -25.67 -5.78
N ARG A 41 -15.27 -24.76 -6.66
CA ARG A 41 -13.87 -24.48 -6.96
C ARG A 41 -13.08 -24.11 -5.70
N TYR A 42 -13.71 -23.43 -4.75
CA TYR A 42 -13.08 -22.96 -3.51
C TYR A 42 -13.33 -23.86 -2.30
N ALA A 43 -14.09 -24.97 -2.44
CA ALA A 43 -14.49 -25.83 -1.31
C ALA A 43 -13.29 -26.26 -0.46
N GLN A 44 -12.18 -26.65 -1.08
CA GLN A 44 -10.96 -27.06 -0.39
C GLN A 44 -10.35 -25.98 0.55
N LEU A 45 -10.67 -24.70 0.33
CA LEU A 45 -10.14 -23.63 1.17
C LEU A 45 -10.78 -23.63 2.55
N PHE A 46 -12.02 -24.13 2.66
CA PHE A 46 -12.76 -24.19 3.92
C PHE A 46 -12.28 -25.32 4.85
N GLU A 47 -11.36 -26.18 4.39
CA GLU A 47 -10.64 -27.15 5.21
C GLU A 47 -9.45 -26.52 5.94
N LEU A 48 -8.99 -25.35 5.48
CA LEU A 48 -7.91 -24.60 6.12
C LEU A 48 -8.41 -23.96 7.43
N LYS A 49 -7.50 -23.80 8.38
CA LYS A 49 -7.80 -23.02 9.58
C LYS A 49 -8.12 -21.58 9.20
N SER A 50 -9.11 -20.95 9.85
CA SER A 50 -9.44 -19.55 9.63
C SER A 50 -8.25 -18.60 9.84
N THR A 51 -7.32 -18.98 10.73
CA THR A 51 -6.09 -18.23 11.02
C THR A 51 -4.96 -18.44 9.99
N ASP A 52 -5.11 -19.38 9.04
CA ASP A 52 -4.10 -19.63 7.99
C ASP A 52 -4.34 -18.73 6.77
N TYR A 53 -4.25 -17.43 6.97
CA TYR A 53 -4.42 -16.45 5.88
C TYR A 53 -3.45 -16.66 4.72
N LYS A 54 -2.24 -17.20 4.99
CA LYS A 54 -1.26 -17.52 3.92
C LYS A 54 -1.71 -18.69 3.06
N GLY A 55 -2.24 -19.73 3.69
CA GLY A 55 -2.86 -20.86 3.01
C GLY A 55 -4.06 -20.44 2.19
N TRP A 56 -4.93 -19.58 2.74
CA TRP A 56 -6.07 -19.01 2.05
C TRP A 56 -5.66 -18.19 0.83
N ALA A 57 -4.72 -17.25 0.96
CA ALA A 57 -4.26 -16.42 -0.14
C ALA A 57 -3.67 -17.25 -1.30
N ARG A 58 -2.80 -18.21 -0.99
CA ARG A 58 -2.22 -19.11 -1.98
C ARG A 58 -3.27 -20.05 -2.59
N GLY A 59 -4.22 -20.49 -1.79
CA GLY A 59 -5.32 -21.32 -2.23
C GLY A 59 -6.24 -20.60 -3.22
N LEU A 60 -6.62 -19.37 -2.94
CA LEU A 60 -7.39 -18.52 -3.86
C LEU A 60 -6.68 -18.39 -5.21
N GLN A 61 -5.38 -18.11 -5.19
CA GLN A 61 -4.58 -18.03 -6.41
C GLN A 61 -4.58 -19.36 -7.18
N ARG A 62 -4.37 -20.50 -6.52
CA ARG A 62 -4.42 -21.83 -7.16
C ARG A 62 -5.79 -22.14 -7.76
N CYS A 63 -6.86 -21.68 -7.11
CA CYS A 63 -8.23 -21.81 -7.61
C CYS A 63 -8.55 -20.86 -8.78
N GLY A 64 -7.60 -20.02 -9.22
CA GLY A 64 -7.81 -19.08 -10.32
C GLY A 64 -8.77 -17.95 -9.95
N TYR A 65 -8.73 -17.48 -8.70
CA TYR A 65 -9.53 -16.33 -8.24
C TYR A 65 -9.12 -15.03 -8.93
N ALA A 66 -7.84 -14.88 -9.24
CA ALA A 66 -7.27 -13.72 -9.93
C ALA A 66 -6.31 -14.17 -11.03
N THR A 67 -6.21 -13.38 -12.07
CA THR A 67 -5.30 -13.55 -13.21
C THR A 67 -3.87 -13.16 -12.86
N ASP A 68 -3.71 -12.24 -11.90
CA ASP A 68 -2.41 -11.77 -11.43
C ASP A 68 -1.63 -12.87 -10.69
N LYS A 69 -0.50 -13.26 -11.26
CA LYS A 69 0.42 -14.26 -10.66
C LYS A 69 0.98 -13.83 -9.30
N ALA A 70 0.98 -12.54 -8.99
CA ALA A 70 1.42 -12.00 -7.70
C ALA A 70 0.28 -11.82 -6.69
N TYR A 71 -0.95 -12.22 -7.01
CA TYR A 71 -2.15 -11.99 -6.18
C TYR A 71 -1.96 -12.45 -4.74
N ALA A 72 -1.52 -13.71 -4.52
CA ALA A 72 -1.34 -14.24 -3.17
C ALA A 72 -0.29 -13.45 -2.37
N SER A 73 0.82 -13.09 -2.99
CA SER A 73 1.88 -12.31 -2.33
C SER A 73 1.40 -10.90 -1.95
N LYS A 74 0.65 -10.26 -2.85
CA LYS A 74 0.06 -8.94 -2.59
C LYS A 74 -0.97 -8.99 -1.47
N LEU A 75 -1.84 -10.00 -1.47
CA LEU A 75 -2.85 -10.19 -0.43
C LEU A 75 -2.20 -10.44 0.94
N ILE A 76 -1.19 -11.32 1.00
CA ILE A 76 -0.43 -11.60 2.23
C ILE A 76 0.23 -10.31 2.75
N GLN A 77 0.87 -9.53 1.87
CA GLN A 77 1.48 -8.26 2.25
C GLN A 77 0.47 -7.27 2.86
N ILE A 78 -0.73 -7.16 2.28
CA ILE A 78 -1.80 -6.30 2.81
C ILE A 78 -2.25 -6.81 4.18
N ILE A 79 -2.50 -8.12 4.32
CA ILE A 79 -2.91 -8.72 5.59
C ILE A 79 -1.86 -8.48 6.67
N GLU A 80 -0.56 -8.62 6.35
CA GLU A 80 0.54 -8.39 7.28
C GLU A 80 0.79 -6.90 7.55
N LEU A 81 0.62 -6.04 6.56
CA LEU A 81 0.77 -4.59 6.69
C LEU A 81 -0.24 -3.98 7.67
N TYR A 82 -1.49 -4.47 7.61
CA TYR A 82 -2.59 -3.99 8.44
C TYR A 82 -2.90 -4.89 9.63
N ASP A 83 -2.08 -5.92 9.89
CA ASP A 83 -2.30 -6.91 10.97
C ASP A 83 -3.69 -7.56 10.94
N LEU A 84 -4.28 -7.72 9.74
CA LEU A 84 -5.66 -8.21 9.59
C LEU A 84 -5.84 -9.63 10.14
N TYR A 85 -4.80 -10.46 10.18
CA TYR A 85 -4.81 -11.81 10.74
C TYR A 85 -5.20 -11.86 12.23
N GLN A 86 -5.13 -10.73 12.94
CA GLN A 86 -5.56 -10.67 14.35
C GLN A 86 -7.08 -10.87 14.51
N TYR A 87 -7.89 -10.53 13.50
CA TYR A 87 -9.34 -10.69 13.53
C TYR A 87 -9.79 -12.13 13.35
N ASP A 88 -8.93 -13.02 12.85
CA ASP A 88 -9.23 -14.44 12.67
C ASP A 88 -9.06 -15.27 13.96
N ARG A 89 -8.50 -14.67 15.01
CA ARG A 89 -8.26 -15.36 16.29
C ARG A 89 -9.53 -15.44 17.10
N LYS A 90 -10.04 -16.67 17.32
CA LYS A 90 -11.19 -16.91 18.21
C LYS A 90 -10.86 -16.44 19.64
N GLY A 91 -11.72 -15.61 20.22
CA GLY A 91 -11.65 -15.18 21.63
C GLY A 91 -11.19 -13.74 21.87
N ARG A 92 -10.80 -12.99 20.87
CA ARG A 92 -10.83 -11.52 21.01
C ARG A 92 -12.28 -11.09 20.78
N SER A 93 -12.97 -10.92 21.90
CA SER A 93 -14.16 -10.08 21.97
C SER A 93 -13.88 -8.80 21.17
N SER A 94 -14.92 -8.22 20.58
CA SER A 94 -14.93 -6.93 19.89
C SER A 94 -14.42 -5.73 20.75
N GLN A 95 -13.69 -6.02 21.82
CA GLN A 95 -13.03 -5.09 22.72
C GLN A 95 -11.59 -4.92 22.24
N GLU A 96 -11.32 -3.73 21.79
CA GLU A 96 -10.06 -3.16 21.37
C GLU A 96 -9.71 -3.27 19.86
N ILE A 97 -10.66 -2.97 18.99
CA ILE A 97 -10.29 -2.07 17.90
C ILE A 97 -9.80 -0.80 18.64
N PRO A 98 -8.55 -0.34 18.44
CA PRO A 98 -8.18 0.98 18.93
C PRO A 98 -9.28 1.91 18.43
N LYS A 99 -10.11 2.46 19.35
CA LYS A 99 -11.15 3.40 18.95
C LYS A 99 -10.39 4.55 18.33
N LEU A 100 -10.38 4.57 17.01
CA LEU A 100 -9.91 5.74 16.28
C LEU A 100 -10.75 6.91 16.83
N PRO A 101 -10.16 8.04 17.12
CA PRO A 101 -10.90 9.20 17.63
C PRO A 101 -12.14 9.42 16.77
N VAL A 102 -13.27 9.72 17.41
CA VAL A 102 -14.52 10.03 16.70
C VAL A 102 -14.20 11.09 15.63
N GLY A 103 -14.41 10.76 14.35
CA GLY A 103 -14.04 11.63 13.22
C GLY A 103 -12.69 11.33 12.56
N TYR A 104 -11.90 10.36 13.06
CA TYR A 104 -10.68 9.96 12.40
C TYR A 104 -10.99 9.26 11.06
N LYS A 105 -10.50 9.85 9.97
CA LYS A 105 -10.56 9.22 8.64
C LYS A 105 -9.22 8.54 8.41
N PRO A 106 -9.19 7.22 8.13
CA PRO A 106 -7.95 6.54 7.76
C PRO A 106 -7.27 7.22 6.57
N HIS A 107 -5.93 7.13 6.50
CA HIS A 107 -5.22 7.62 5.34
C HIS A 107 -5.58 6.79 4.10
N GLN A 108 -5.77 7.48 2.99
CA GLN A 108 -5.79 6.83 1.68
C GLN A 108 -4.39 6.30 1.40
N VAL A 109 -4.26 5.00 1.15
CA VAL A 109 -2.99 4.39 0.76
C VAL A 109 -2.90 4.37 -0.75
N TYR A 110 -1.81 4.90 -1.26
CA TYR A 110 -1.49 4.94 -2.68
C TYR A 110 -0.37 3.95 -2.99
N ARG A 111 -0.21 3.66 -4.27
CA ARG A 111 0.88 2.82 -4.75
C ARG A 111 1.56 3.46 -5.96
N SER A 112 2.87 3.63 -5.88
CA SER A 112 3.71 4.10 -6.99
C SER A 112 5.02 3.34 -7.03
N SER A 113 5.50 2.99 -8.21
CA SER A 113 6.77 2.25 -8.41
C SER A 113 6.87 0.94 -7.59
N GLY A 114 5.71 0.31 -7.33
CA GLY A 114 5.62 -0.89 -6.51
C GLY A 114 5.63 -0.64 -5.00
N LEU A 115 5.69 0.61 -4.54
CA LEU A 115 5.76 1.01 -3.14
C LEU A 115 4.43 1.58 -2.65
N TYR A 116 4.05 1.25 -1.42
CA TYR A 116 2.92 1.86 -0.73
C TYR A 116 3.34 3.15 -0.03
N TYR A 117 2.51 4.18 -0.15
CA TYR A 117 2.71 5.47 0.51
C TYR A 117 1.38 6.12 0.88
N ILE A 118 1.46 7.10 1.74
CA ILE A 118 0.37 8.00 2.11
C ILE A 118 0.79 9.44 1.86
N GLU A 119 -0.19 10.33 1.76
CA GLU A 119 0.00 11.77 1.81
C GLU A 119 -0.29 12.27 3.22
N VAL A 120 0.62 13.06 3.76
CA VAL A 120 0.51 13.69 5.07
C VAL A 120 -0.66 14.66 5.09
N ARG A 121 -1.43 14.66 6.16
CA ARG A 121 -2.54 15.59 6.43
C ARG A 121 -2.20 16.57 7.55
N VAL A 122 -2.98 17.64 7.65
CA VAL A 122 -2.87 18.57 8.77
C VAL A 122 -3.01 17.84 10.11
N GLY A 123 -2.03 17.99 10.99
CA GLY A 123 -1.99 17.38 12.33
C GLY A 123 -1.37 15.99 12.40
N ASP A 124 -0.89 15.47 11.29
CA ASP A 124 -0.16 14.20 11.27
C ASP A 124 1.22 14.32 11.92
N ASN A 125 1.66 13.20 12.44
CA ASN A 125 3.02 13.00 12.92
C ASN A 125 3.41 11.51 12.78
N LEU A 126 4.70 11.23 12.74
CA LEU A 126 5.20 9.87 12.54
C LEU A 126 4.70 8.86 13.59
N LYS A 127 4.37 9.31 14.80
CA LYS A 127 3.85 8.45 15.86
C LYS A 127 2.41 7.99 15.57
N ASN A 128 1.56 8.91 15.07
CA ASN A 128 0.17 8.61 14.73
C ASN A 128 0.11 7.74 13.46
N ILE A 129 0.87 8.12 12.43
CA ILE A 129 1.02 7.31 11.20
C ILE A 129 1.56 5.90 11.56
N GLY A 130 2.58 5.83 12.40
CA GLY A 130 3.13 4.55 12.85
C GLY A 130 2.12 3.66 13.58
N LYS A 131 1.24 4.26 14.41
CA LYS A 131 0.15 3.53 15.08
C LYS A 131 -0.91 3.04 14.09
N GLU A 132 -1.28 3.89 13.14
CA GLU A 132 -2.30 3.57 12.13
C GLU A 132 -1.88 2.36 11.29
N PHE A 133 -0.61 2.33 10.85
CA PHE A 133 -0.09 1.29 9.96
C PHE A 133 0.70 0.17 10.65
N GLY A 134 0.74 0.14 11.97
CA GLY A 134 1.51 -0.87 12.72
C GLY A 134 3.03 -0.79 12.46
N ILE A 135 3.54 0.36 12.00
CA ILE A 135 4.95 0.56 11.65
C ILE A 135 5.62 1.40 12.74
N SER A 136 6.73 0.90 13.31
CA SER A 136 7.46 1.70 14.30
C SER A 136 8.00 3.00 13.70
N VAL A 137 8.03 4.08 14.49
CA VAL A 137 8.59 5.38 14.07
C VAL A 137 10.00 5.21 13.51
N LYS A 138 10.83 4.36 14.14
CA LYS A 138 12.19 4.05 13.65
C LYS A 138 12.19 3.49 12.23
N LYS A 139 11.24 2.61 11.91
CA LYS A 139 11.09 2.07 10.54
C LYS A 139 10.62 3.13 9.56
N LEU A 140 9.60 3.94 9.93
CA LEU A 140 9.14 5.06 9.09
C LEU A 140 10.26 6.04 8.78
N CYS A 141 11.04 6.43 9.79
CA CYS A 141 12.23 7.26 9.58
C CYS A 141 13.23 6.62 8.61
N SER A 142 13.51 5.33 8.80
CA SER A 142 14.45 4.59 7.93
C SER A 142 13.94 4.43 6.50
N TYR A 143 12.63 4.24 6.30
CA TYR A 143 12.03 4.08 4.97
C TYR A 143 12.05 5.39 4.19
N ASN A 144 11.83 6.51 4.89
CA ASN A 144 11.76 7.84 4.32
C ASN A 144 13.07 8.62 4.40
N GLU A 145 14.08 8.07 5.08
CA GLU A 145 15.40 8.68 5.27
C GLU A 145 15.32 10.09 5.91
N ILE A 146 14.43 10.20 6.93
CA ILE A 146 14.18 11.43 7.72
C ILE A 146 14.49 11.20 9.21
N PRO A 147 14.85 12.24 9.97
CA PRO A 147 15.00 12.15 11.43
C PRO A 147 13.63 11.96 12.13
N LYS A 148 13.66 11.55 13.41
CA LYS A 148 12.47 11.23 14.19
C LYS A 148 11.55 12.43 14.44
N ASP A 149 12.12 13.59 14.52
CA ASP A 149 11.50 14.89 14.78
C ASP A 149 11.32 15.73 13.52
N TYR A 150 11.40 15.08 12.35
CA TYR A 150 11.18 15.72 11.07
C TYR A 150 9.77 16.30 10.99
N PRO A 151 9.63 17.61 10.68
CA PRO A 151 8.32 18.22 10.50
C PRO A 151 7.61 17.61 9.28
N LEU A 152 6.35 17.24 9.47
CA LEU A 152 5.53 16.71 8.39
C LEU A 152 4.59 17.80 7.90
N ASP A 153 4.81 18.27 6.69
CA ASP A 153 3.91 19.23 6.03
C ASP A 153 2.80 18.51 5.26
N PRO A 154 1.56 19.04 5.25
CA PRO A 154 0.47 18.47 4.48
C PRO A 154 0.84 18.32 3.00
N GLY A 155 0.50 17.15 2.43
CA GLY A 155 0.84 16.79 1.05
C GLY A 155 2.19 16.07 0.88
N MET A 156 3.04 16.03 1.91
CA MET A 156 4.25 15.21 1.85
C MET A 156 3.92 13.72 1.68
N VAL A 157 4.75 13.03 0.90
CA VAL A 157 4.68 11.58 0.73
C VAL A 157 5.44 10.88 1.86
N ILE A 158 4.79 9.93 2.52
CA ILE A 158 5.42 9.04 3.49
C ILE A 158 5.28 7.59 3.00
N TYR A 159 6.40 6.98 2.67
CA TYR A 159 6.46 5.58 2.29
C TYR A 159 6.27 4.68 3.51
N LEU A 160 5.41 3.68 3.37
CA LEU A 160 5.10 2.68 4.39
C LEU A 160 6.06 1.48 4.32
N GLU A 161 6.94 1.49 3.35
CA GLU A 161 7.95 0.46 3.12
C GLU A 161 9.26 1.06 2.59
N LYS A 162 10.30 0.24 2.53
CA LYS A 162 11.63 0.69 2.15
C LYS A 162 11.70 1.04 0.68
N LYS A 163 12.11 2.26 0.36
CA LYS A 163 12.32 2.74 -1.02
C LYS A 163 13.22 1.83 -1.86
N ASN A 164 13.06 1.87 -3.15
CA ASN A 164 13.77 1.06 -4.14
C ASN A 164 15.24 1.48 -4.30
N LYS A 165 15.99 0.70 -5.07
CA LYS A 165 17.36 1.07 -5.48
C LYS A 165 17.39 1.95 -6.72
N LYS A 166 16.32 1.93 -7.52
CA LYS A 166 16.18 2.62 -8.81
C LYS A 166 14.72 3.04 -8.97
N ALA A 167 14.45 4.05 -9.77
CA ALA A 167 13.11 4.44 -10.17
C ALA A 167 12.40 3.35 -10.98
N ASP A 168 11.10 3.50 -11.20
CA ASP A 168 10.36 2.72 -12.18
C ASP A 168 10.98 2.86 -13.58
N LYS A 169 10.73 1.86 -14.44
CA LYS A 169 11.32 1.82 -15.81
C LYS A 169 10.93 3.02 -16.66
N THR A 170 9.82 3.64 -16.35
CA THR A 170 9.29 4.81 -17.03
C THR A 170 10.16 6.06 -16.81
N TYR A 171 10.84 6.12 -15.66
CA TYR A 171 11.63 7.30 -15.25
C TYR A 171 13.12 6.99 -15.30
N THR A 172 13.81 7.50 -16.31
CA THR A 172 15.25 7.29 -16.49
C THR A 172 16.10 8.45 -16.00
N ARG A 173 15.58 9.66 -16.07
CA ARG A 173 16.28 10.91 -15.70
C ARG A 173 15.29 11.87 -15.03
N HIS A 174 15.83 12.82 -14.26
CA HIS A 174 15.13 13.95 -13.68
C HIS A 174 15.93 15.23 -13.95
N ILE A 175 15.27 16.30 -14.34
CA ILE A 175 15.86 17.63 -14.44
C ILE A 175 15.47 18.36 -13.15
N VAL A 176 16.46 18.77 -12.39
CA VAL A 176 16.28 19.42 -11.10
C VAL A 176 15.61 20.78 -11.28
N SER A 177 14.53 21.01 -10.54
CA SER A 177 13.86 22.31 -10.47
C SER A 177 14.46 23.18 -9.36
N ALA A 178 14.21 24.48 -9.43
CA ALA A 178 14.68 25.42 -8.40
C ALA A 178 14.23 24.98 -7.00
N GLY A 179 15.17 24.85 -6.08
CA GLY A 179 14.92 24.51 -4.67
C GLY A 179 14.71 23.03 -4.37
N GLU A 180 14.72 22.14 -5.35
CA GLU A 180 14.64 20.70 -5.10
C GLU A 180 15.92 20.14 -4.47
N SER A 181 15.77 19.38 -3.41
CA SER A 181 16.85 18.63 -2.78
C SER A 181 16.96 17.20 -3.32
N MET A 182 18.11 16.55 -3.08
CA MET A 182 18.26 15.10 -3.36
C MET A 182 17.24 14.26 -2.58
N HIS A 183 16.80 14.72 -1.40
CA HIS A 183 15.76 14.03 -0.64
C HIS A 183 14.40 14.15 -1.32
N ASP A 184 14.01 15.32 -1.82
CA ASP A 184 12.75 15.53 -2.53
C ASP A 184 12.66 14.63 -3.76
N ILE A 185 13.72 14.62 -4.57
CA ILE A 185 13.83 13.76 -5.77
C ILE A 185 13.77 12.28 -5.37
N SER A 186 14.43 11.90 -4.28
CA SER A 186 14.36 10.56 -3.68
C SER A 186 12.94 10.17 -3.29
N GLN A 187 12.16 11.10 -2.73
CA GLN A 187 10.75 10.87 -2.35
C GLN A 187 9.85 10.78 -3.58
N ILE A 188 10.00 11.64 -4.58
CA ILE A 188 9.20 11.62 -5.82
C ILE A 188 9.28 10.27 -6.51
N TYR A 189 10.47 9.69 -6.63
CA TYR A 189 10.70 8.46 -7.39
C TYR A 189 10.81 7.19 -6.54
N GLY A 190 10.66 7.29 -5.23
CA GLY A 190 10.78 6.15 -4.32
C GLY A 190 12.17 5.49 -4.34
N ILE A 191 13.23 6.28 -4.51
CA ILE A 191 14.61 5.80 -4.59
C ILE A 191 15.32 6.11 -3.28
N ARG A 192 16.07 5.17 -2.72
CA ARG A 192 16.91 5.45 -1.55
C ARG A 192 18.03 6.42 -1.91
N MET A 193 18.23 7.47 -1.13
CA MET A 193 19.25 8.51 -1.36
C MET A 193 20.63 7.94 -1.66
N LYS A 194 21.06 6.92 -0.89
CA LYS A 194 22.35 6.24 -1.12
C LYS A 194 22.55 5.79 -2.58
N TYR A 195 21.48 5.27 -3.21
CA TYR A 195 21.57 4.79 -4.59
C TYR A 195 21.42 5.92 -5.60
N LEU A 196 20.63 6.95 -5.27
CA LEU A 196 20.51 8.14 -6.10
C LEU A 196 21.86 8.86 -6.21
N TYR A 197 22.56 9.08 -5.10
CA TYR A 197 23.92 9.61 -5.09
C TYR A 197 24.90 8.73 -5.90
N LYS A 198 24.87 7.40 -5.63
CA LYS A 198 25.77 6.46 -6.32
C LYS A 198 25.58 6.44 -7.83
N MET A 199 24.35 6.46 -8.32
CA MET A 199 24.05 6.44 -9.76
C MET A 199 24.55 7.69 -10.48
N ASN A 200 24.60 8.80 -9.75
CA ASN A 200 25.04 10.09 -10.30
C ASN A 200 26.51 10.43 -9.99
N HIS A 201 27.27 9.47 -9.44
CA HIS A 201 28.68 9.70 -9.04
C HIS A 201 28.86 10.93 -8.14
N LYS A 202 27.87 11.16 -7.25
CA LYS A 202 27.86 12.26 -6.27
C LYS A 202 28.10 11.73 -4.85
N ASP A 203 28.71 12.54 -4.02
CA ASP A 203 28.83 12.28 -2.59
C ASP A 203 27.58 12.78 -1.82
N LYS A 204 27.56 12.52 -0.52
CA LYS A 204 26.43 12.89 0.36
C LYS A 204 26.29 14.40 0.59
N ASP A 205 27.33 15.17 0.29
CA ASP A 205 27.37 16.61 0.53
C ASP A 205 27.00 17.40 -0.74
N TYR A 206 26.75 16.69 -1.84
CA TYR A 206 26.30 17.30 -3.10
C TYR A 206 24.91 17.91 -2.95
N VAL A 207 24.81 19.19 -3.31
CA VAL A 207 23.54 19.93 -3.40
C VAL A 207 23.21 20.10 -4.89
N PRO A 208 22.04 19.60 -5.35
CA PRO A 208 21.67 19.75 -6.75
C PRO A 208 21.34 21.20 -7.08
N SER A 209 21.67 21.61 -8.29
CA SER A 209 21.34 22.94 -8.84
C SER A 209 20.23 22.81 -9.88
N GLU A 210 19.45 23.88 -10.04
CA GLU A 210 18.45 23.94 -11.11
C GLU A 210 19.07 23.63 -12.47
N GLY A 211 18.41 22.78 -13.24
CA GLY A 211 18.88 22.32 -14.55
C GLY A 211 19.83 21.12 -14.52
N ASP A 212 20.31 20.69 -13.35
CA ASP A 212 21.08 19.45 -13.24
C ASP A 212 20.25 18.26 -13.72
N VAL A 213 20.92 17.33 -14.42
CA VAL A 213 20.26 16.11 -14.90
C VAL A 213 20.72 14.94 -14.06
N LEU A 214 19.80 14.37 -13.30
CA LEU A 214 20.05 13.21 -12.45
C LEU A 214 19.56 11.91 -13.10
N ILE A 215 20.40 10.89 -13.06
CA ILE A 215 20.08 9.52 -13.48
C ILE A 215 19.30 8.84 -12.36
N LEU A 216 18.19 8.18 -12.72
CA LEU A 216 17.28 7.52 -11.77
C LEU A 216 17.34 5.98 -11.82
N ARG A 217 18.03 5.41 -12.82
CA ARG A 217 18.17 3.94 -13.01
C ARG A 217 19.55 3.58 -13.59
#